data_428f92967f8fac0025e69f173ee88939
#
_entry.id   428f92967f8fac0025e69f173ee88939
#
_cell.length_a   1.000
_cell.length_b   1.000
_cell.length_c   1.000
_cell.angle_alpha   90.00
_cell.angle_beta   90.00
_cell.angle_gamma   90.00
#
_symmetry.space_group_name_H-M   'P 1'
#
loop_
_entity.id
_entity.type
_entity.pdbx_description
1 polymer ?
#
loop_
_entity_poly.entity_id
_entity_poly.type
_entity_poly.pdbx_seq_one_letter_code
_entity_poly.pdbx_strand_id
1 'polypeptide(L)'
;EQTLRERLEEINWPRETAIDFDLGSDVSTIAVDIDLPCEDEMPDRYWTMPAKQIRLTPRRLSDTRQRELYRDHVHGIAFRVLGAVFARLPAVQEARISGYRQITDQATGGERDQYLFSVKLTREQWSRIHFDRLDQVDPVAAMEAFTLRRDMTKTGIFRDIEPFKLV
;
A
#
# COMPACT_ATOMS: atom_id res chain seq x y z
N GLU A 1 -10.35 -13.82 12.52
CA GLU A 1 -10.16 -13.91 11.05
C GLU A 1 -11.39 -13.39 10.29
N GLN A 2 -12.58 -13.92 10.55
CA GLN A 2 -13.81 -13.51 9.85
C GLN A 2 -14.06 -11.99 9.93
N THR A 3 -13.92 -11.39 11.10
CA THR A 3 -14.14 -9.94 11.32
C THR A 3 -13.20 -9.05 10.52
N LEU A 4 -11.95 -9.47 10.34
CA LEU A 4 -11.00 -8.72 9.50
C LEU A 4 -11.35 -8.88 8.03
N ARG A 5 -11.68 -10.08 7.58
CA ARG A 5 -12.07 -10.36 6.19
C ARG A 5 -13.29 -9.55 5.79
N GLU A 6 -14.34 -9.57 6.61
CA GLU A 6 -15.55 -8.76 6.41
C GLU A 6 -15.21 -7.25 6.31
N ARG A 7 -14.30 -6.75 7.16
CA ARG A 7 -13.90 -5.33 7.11
C ARG A 7 -13.12 -4.97 5.87
N LEU A 8 -12.24 -5.86 5.39
CA LEU A 8 -11.49 -5.63 4.16
C LEU A 8 -12.39 -5.64 2.93
N GLU A 9 -13.43 -6.48 2.91
CA GLU A 9 -14.45 -6.51 1.87
C GLU A 9 -15.34 -5.25 1.86
N GLU A 10 -15.59 -4.64 3.02
CA GLU A 10 -16.34 -3.37 3.13
C GLU A 10 -15.56 -2.16 2.54
N ILE A 11 -14.24 -2.26 2.39
CA ILE A 11 -13.44 -1.19 1.83
C ILE A 11 -13.73 -1.12 0.32
N ASN A 12 -14.20 0.03 -0.12
CA ASN A 12 -14.38 0.28 -1.56
C ASN A 12 -13.01 0.53 -2.21
N TRP A 13 -12.43 -0.53 -2.76
CA TRP A 13 -11.17 -0.47 -3.48
C TRP A 13 -11.39 0.04 -4.91
N PRO A 14 -10.45 0.81 -5.48
CA PRO A 14 -10.55 1.26 -6.89
C PRO A 14 -10.56 0.11 -7.90
N ARG A 15 -9.96 -1.03 -7.53
CA ARG A 15 -10.01 -2.30 -8.25
C ARG A 15 -10.17 -3.44 -7.25
N GLU A 16 -10.50 -4.63 -7.74
CA GLU A 16 -10.43 -5.84 -6.92
C GLU A 16 -9.00 -6.01 -6.37
N THR A 17 -8.89 -6.01 -5.05
CA THR A 17 -7.60 -6.10 -4.35
C THR A 17 -7.59 -7.37 -3.51
N ALA A 18 -6.74 -8.32 -3.89
CA ALA A 18 -6.54 -9.53 -3.12
C ALA A 18 -5.66 -9.24 -1.89
N ILE A 19 -6.15 -9.66 -0.73
CA ILE A 19 -5.44 -9.50 0.54
C ILE A 19 -5.44 -10.85 1.25
N ASP A 20 -4.27 -11.44 1.36
CA ASP A 20 -4.04 -12.66 2.11
C ASP A 20 -3.42 -12.35 3.46
N PHE A 21 -3.82 -13.08 4.49
CA PHE A 21 -3.26 -12.91 5.81
C PHE A 21 -3.14 -14.21 6.59
N ASP A 22 -2.14 -14.24 7.45
CA ASP A 22 -1.83 -15.36 8.33
C ASP A 22 -1.64 -14.88 9.77
N LEU A 23 -2.28 -15.54 10.71
CA LEU A 23 -2.15 -15.24 12.13
C LEU A 23 -1.09 -16.15 12.75
N GLY A 24 -0.21 -15.58 13.55
CA GLY A 24 0.71 -16.34 14.37
C GLY A 24 0.00 -17.28 15.34
N SER A 25 0.69 -18.30 15.79
CA SER A 25 0.13 -19.36 16.65
C SER A 25 -0.45 -18.85 17.98
N ASP A 26 0.06 -17.73 18.48
CA ASP A 26 -0.40 -17.04 19.71
C ASP A 26 -1.44 -15.94 19.47
N VAL A 27 -1.83 -15.73 18.19
CA VAL A 27 -2.77 -14.69 17.75
C VAL A 27 -2.29 -13.24 18.03
N SER A 28 -1.07 -13.08 18.56
CA SER A 28 -0.50 -11.76 18.85
C SER A 28 0.20 -11.13 17.64
N THR A 29 0.48 -11.92 16.61
CA THR A 29 1.13 -11.48 15.37
C THR A 29 0.27 -11.79 14.16
N ILE A 30 0.36 -10.92 13.16
CA ILE A 30 -0.28 -11.12 11.85
C ILE A 30 0.70 -10.77 10.74
N ALA A 31 0.71 -11.57 9.68
CA ALA A 31 1.31 -11.23 8.40
C ALA A 31 0.21 -11.01 7.36
N VAL A 32 0.36 -9.99 6.55
CA VAL A 32 -0.58 -9.62 5.50
C VAL A 32 0.18 -9.38 4.22
N ASP A 33 -0.23 -10.04 3.14
CA ASP A 33 0.26 -9.82 1.79
C ASP A 33 -0.84 -9.16 0.96
N ILE A 34 -0.50 -8.07 0.28
CA ILE A 34 -1.44 -7.26 -0.50
C ILE A 34 -1.01 -7.30 -1.97
N ASP A 35 -1.92 -7.74 -2.84
CA ASP A 35 -1.81 -7.59 -4.30
C ASP A 35 -2.07 -6.14 -4.69
N LEU A 36 -1.00 -5.43 -5.05
CA LEU A 36 -1.03 -4.03 -5.41
C LEU A 36 -1.25 -3.84 -6.92
N PRO A 37 -1.89 -2.73 -7.34
CA PRO A 37 -1.99 -2.42 -8.76
C PRO A 37 -0.61 -2.21 -9.39
N CYS A 38 -0.52 -2.42 -10.70
CA CYS A 38 0.63 -2.00 -11.49
C CYS A 38 0.56 -0.51 -11.84
N GLU A 39 1.68 0.06 -12.26
CA GLU A 39 1.74 1.50 -12.60
C GLU A 39 0.82 1.88 -13.76
N ASP A 40 0.62 0.98 -14.72
CA ASP A 40 -0.25 1.15 -15.89
C ASP A 40 -1.75 1.12 -15.56
N GLU A 41 -2.12 0.60 -14.39
CA GLU A 41 -3.48 0.64 -13.87
C GLU A 41 -3.82 2.01 -13.23
N MET A 42 -2.84 2.88 -13.05
CA MET A 42 -3.03 4.21 -12.47
C MET A 42 -3.49 5.22 -13.53
N PRO A 43 -4.25 6.26 -13.14
CA PRO A 43 -4.61 7.33 -14.06
C PRO A 43 -3.38 8.01 -14.66
N ASP A 44 -3.37 8.18 -15.99
CA ASP A 44 -2.29 8.85 -16.72
C ASP A 44 -2.63 10.31 -17.08
N ARG A 45 -3.83 10.79 -16.73
CA ARG A 45 -4.36 12.09 -17.12
C ARG A 45 -5.05 12.81 -15.97
N TYR A 46 -5.08 14.15 -16.09
CA TYR A 46 -5.86 15.02 -15.24
C TYR A 46 -6.66 16.01 -16.10
N TRP A 47 -7.69 16.60 -15.54
CA TRP A 47 -8.56 17.53 -16.23
C TRP A 47 -8.22 18.94 -15.85
N THR A 48 -8.12 19.84 -16.85
CA THR A 48 -7.97 21.27 -16.67
C THR A 48 -9.11 22.02 -17.34
N MET A 49 -9.44 23.18 -16.77
CA MET A 49 -10.38 24.11 -17.39
C MET A 49 -9.59 25.40 -17.72
N PRO A 50 -9.19 25.60 -18.99
CA PRO A 50 -8.49 26.81 -19.39
C PRO A 50 -9.35 28.07 -19.14
N ALA A 51 -8.73 29.15 -18.66
CA ALA A 51 -9.43 30.37 -18.25
C ALA A 51 -10.31 31.03 -19.36
N LYS A 52 -10.03 30.71 -20.62
CA LYS A 52 -10.78 31.26 -21.79
C LYS A 52 -11.80 30.28 -22.37
N GLN A 53 -11.95 29.08 -21.81
CA GLN A 53 -12.85 28.06 -22.34
C GLN A 53 -13.61 27.38 -21.20
N ILE A 54 -14.93 27.37 -21.26
CA ILE A 54 -15.78 26.62 -20.33
C ILE A 54 -15.85 25.16 -20.81
N ARG A 55 -14.68 24.50 -20.87
CA ARG A 55 -14.56 23.13 -21.32
C ARG A 55 -13.41 22.43 -20.60
N LEU A 56 -13.70 21.27 -20.01
CA LEU A 56 -12.68 20.40 -19.45
C LEU A 56 -11.79 19.84 -20.57
N THR A 57 -10.48 19.96 -20.41
CA THR A 57 -9.49 19.46 -21.35
C THR A 57 -8.60 18.44 -20.63
N PRO A 58 -8.46 17.19 -21.15
CA PRO A 58 -7.56 16.21 -20.57
C PRO A 58 -6.11 16.60 -20.83
N ARG A 59 -5.27 16.48 -19.81
CA ARG A 59 -3.82 16.68 -19.87
C ARG A 59 -3.13 15.41 -19.38
N ARG A 60 -2.09 14.98 -20.07
CA ARG A 60 -1.27 13.86 -19.65
C ARG A 60 -0.42 14.27 -18.44
N LEU A 61 -0.35 13.38 -17.46
CA LEU A 61 0.57 13.50 -16.34
C LEU A 61 2.02 13.28 -16.81
N SER A 62 2.98 14.00 -16.22
CA SER A 62 4.39 13.68 -16.41
C SER A 62 4.73 12.32 -15.80
N ASP A 63 5.77 11.66 -16.32
CA ASP A 63 6.22 10.36 -15.79
C ASP A 63 6.59 10.46 -14.30
N THR A 64 7.21 11.56 -13.88
CA THR A 64 7.52 11.81 -12.47
C THR A 64 6.25 11.87 -11.63
N ARG A 65 5.23 12.59 -12.10
CA ARG A 65 3.96 12.72 -11.37
C ARG A 65 3.19 11.39 -11.31
N GLN A 66 3.24 10.58 -12.35
CA GLN A 66 2.66 9.24 -12.35
C GLN A 66 3.33 8.34 -11.30
N ARG A 67 4.66 8.36 -11.22
CA ARG A 67 5.42 7.60 -10.22
C ARG A 67 5.13 8.06 -8.80
N GLU A 68 5.02 9.37 -8.57
CA GLU A 68 4.64 9.91 -7.26
C GLU A 68 3.24 9.46 -6.85
N LEU A 69 2.27 9.53 -7.77
CA LEU A 69 0.91 9.06 -7.51
C LEU A 69 0.88 7.55 -7.19
N TYR A 70 1.62 6.76 -7.94
CA TYR A 70 1.73 5.33 -7.68
C TYR A 70 2.34 5.05 -6.30
N ARG A 71 3.46 5.69 -5.99
CA ARG A 71 4.10 5.61 -4.67
C ARG A 71 3.11 5.92 -3.55
N ASP A 72 2.44 7.05 -3.64
CA ASP A 72 1.51 7.53 -2.61
C ASP A 72 0.32 6.58 -2.49
N HIS A 73 -0.17 6.06 -3.60
CA HIS A 73 -1.29 5.12 -3.64
C HIS A 73 -0.97 3.79 -2.96
N VAL A 74 0.14 3.15 -3.30
CA VAL A 74 0.49 1.83 -2.73
C VAL A 74 0.81 1.92 -1.24
N HIS A 75 1.43 3.01 -0.78
CA HIS A 75 1.63 3.24 0.66
C HIS A 75 0.30 3.56 1.37
N GLY A 76 -0.58 4.29 0.72
CA GLY A 76 -1.94 4.56 1.24
C GLY A 76 -2.77 3.29 1.42
N ILE A 77 -2.67 2.33 0.50
CA ILE A 77 -3.31 1.01 0.63
C ILE A 77 -2.78 0.29 1.89
N ALA A 78 -1.47 0.19 2.05
CA ALA A 78 -0.86 -0.46 3.21
C ALA A 78 -1.27 0.22 4.53
N PHE A 79 -1.26 1.54 4.57
CA PHE A 79 -1.68 2.32 5.73
C PHE A 79 -3.15 2.05 6.09
N ARG A 80 -4.02 1.96 5.10
CA ARG A 80 -5.44 1.64 5.29
C ARG A 80 -5.66 0.23 5.82
N VAL A 81 -4.91 -0.76 5.30
CA VAL A 81 -4.97 -2.15 5.77
C VAL A 81 -4.47 -2.26 7.21
N LEU A 82 -3.38 -1.57 7.58
CA LEU A 82 -2.91 -1.49 8.95
C LEU A 82 -3.99 -0.94 9.90
N GLY A 83 -4.70 0.10 9.48
CA GLY A 83 -5.83 0.66 10.24
C GLY A 83 -6.92 -0.37 10.47
N ALA A 84 -7.28 -1.16 9.46
CA ALA A 84 -8.26 -2.23 9.58
C ALA A 84 -7.78 -3.35 10.53
N VAL A 85 -6.52 -3.77 10.41
CA VAL A 85 -5.91 -4.81 11.28
C VAL A 85 -6.00 -4.39 12.76
N PHE A 86 -5.44 -3.23 13.10
CA PHE A 86 -5.37 -2.81 14.49
C PHE A 86 -6.73 -2.41 15.08
N ALA A 87 -7.67 -1.97 14.26
CA ALA A 87 -9.02 -1.66 14.71
C ALA A 87 -9.86 -2.91 14.97
N ARG A 88 -9.67 -3.97 14.17
CA ARG A 88 -10.53 -5.18 14.24
C ARG A 88 -9.95 -6.34 15.03
N LEU A 89 -8.64 -6.34 15.24
CA LEU A 89 -7.94 -7.42 15.91
C LEU A 89 -7.24 -6.90 17.18
N PRO A 90 -7.96 -6.70 18.30
CA PRO A 90 -7.38 -6.12 19.52
C PRO A 90 -6.28 -7.00 20.14
N ALA A 91 -6.29 -8.32 19.91
CA ALA A 91 -5.26 -9.23 20.39
C ALA A 91 -3.93 -9.09 19.66
N VAL A 92 -3.93 -8.59 18.42
CA VAL A 92 -2.72 -8.42 17.62
C VAL A 92 -1.86 -7.28 18.18
N GLN A 93 -0.63 -7.61 18.52
CA GLN A 93 0.37 -6.67 19.05
C GLN A 93 1.43 -6.31 18.01
N GLU A 94 1.70 -7.17 17.05
CA GLU A 94 2.64 -6.94 15.96
C GLU A 94 1.98 -7.27 14.61
N ALA A 95 2.14 -6.38 13.64
CA ALA A 95 1.72 -6.60 12.26
C ALA A 95 2.93 -6.55 11.31
N ARG A 96 2.92 -7.43 10.31
CA ARG A 96 3.84 -7.43 9.17
C ARG A 96 2.99 -7.30 7.92
N ILE A 97 3.20 -6.25 7.14
CA ILE A 97 2.46 -6.02 5.90
C ILE A 97 3.43 -5.92 4.76
N SER A 98 3.21 -6.73 3.73
CA SER A 98 3.98 -6.73 2.51
C SER A 98 3.07 -6.41 1.33
N GLY A 99 3.55 -5.57 0.43
CA GLY A 99 2.86 -5.26 -0.81
C GLY A 99 3.66 -5.77 -2.00
N TYR A 100 3.02 -6.52 -2.87
CA TYR A 100 3.61 -7.03 -4.11
C TYR A 100 2.74 -6.64 -5.31
N ARG A 101 3.33 -6.64 -6.48
CA ARG A 101 2.65 -6.56 -7.77
C ARG A 101 3.11 -7.69 -8.67
N GLN A 102 2.28 -8.05 -9.63
CA GLN A 102 2.65 -9.04 -10.63
C GLN A 102 3.34 -8.36 -11.81
N ILE A 103 4.52 -8.85 -12.17
CA ILE A 103 5.28 -8.37 -13.33
C ILE A 103 5.68 -9.55 -14.21
N THR A 104 5.89 -9.26 -15.50
CA THR A 104 6.44 -10.25 -16.43
C THR A 104 7.95 -10.33 -16.27
N ASP A 105 8.46 -11.50 -15.98
CA ASP A 105 9.90 -11.79 -16.00
C ASP A 105 10.40 -11.76 -17.44
N GLN A 106 11.28 -10.82 -17.75
CA GLN A 106 11.82 -10.66 -19.10
C GLN A 106 12.70 -11.82 -19.56
N ALA A 107 13.24 -12.61 -18.63
CA ALA A 107 14.07 -13.76 -18.98
C ALA A 107 13.26 -14.99 -19.37
N THR A 108 12.09 -15.17 -18.77
CA THR A 108 11.26 -16.37 -18.95
C THR A 108 9.93 -16.10 -19.64
N GLY A 109 9.46 -14.84 -19.66
CA GLY A 109 8.12 -14.46 -20.11
C GLY A 109 7.01 -14.87 -19.16
N GLY A 110 7.34 -15.48 -18.01
CA GLY A 110 6.40 -15.86 -16.98
C GLY A 110 6.03 -14.70 -16.05
N GLU A 111 4.89 -14.82 -15.36
CA GLU A 111 4.52 -13.87 -14.31
C GLU A 111 5.27 -14.20 -13.01
N ARG A 112 5.68 -13.15 -12.30
CA ARG A 112 6.27 -13.27 -10.97
C ARG A 112 5.82 -12.13 -10.07
N ASP A 113 5.81 -12.38 -8.77
CA ASP A 113 5.55 -11.38 -7.76
C ASP A 113 6.80 -10.54 -7.50
N GLN A 114 6.62 -9.23 -7.56
CA GLN A 114 7.63 -8.25 -7.17
C GLN A 114 7.18 -7.57 -5.88
N TYR A 115 7.86 -7.83 -4.78
CA TYR A 115 7.60 -7.13 -3.53
C TYR A 115 8.17 -5.71 -3.57
N LEU A 116 7.32 -4.73 -3.31
CA LEU A 116 7.66 -3.30 -3.35
C LEU A 116 8.10 -2.80 -1.98
N PHE A 117 7.45 -3.27 -0.95
CA PHE A 117 7.77 -2.97 0.44
C PHE A 117 7.33 -4.10 1.37
N SER A 118 7.94 -4.15 2.53
CA SER A 118 7.48 -4.94 3.66
C SER A 118 7.75 -4.14 4.94
N VAL A 119 6.73 -3.99 5.76
CA VAL A 119 6.81 -3.23 7.00
C VAL A 119 6.41 -4.09 8.19
N LYS A 120 7.15 -3.92 9.28
CA LYS A 120 6.90 -4.55 10.57
C LYS A 120 6.74 -3.47 11.62
N LEU A 121 5.66 -3.54 12.39
CA LEU A 121 5.38 -2.57 13.45
C LEU A 121 4.57 -3.17 14.59
N THR A 122 4.67 -2.55 15.75
CA THR A 122 3.86 -2.90 16.90
C THR A 122 2.61 -2.01 17.01
N ARG A 123 1.61 -2.50 17.74
CA ARG A 123 0.42 -1.70 18.11
C ARG A 123 0.81 -0.39 18.80
N GLU A 124 1.82 -0.42 19.67
CA GLU A 124 2.31 0.78 20.35
C GLU A 124 2.85 1.81 19.36
N GLN A 125 3.66 1.38 18.37
CA GLN A 125 4.16 2.28 17.32
C GLN A 125 3.01 2.86 16.49
N TRP A 126 2.02 2.03 16.12
CA TRP A 126 0.83 2.47 15.40
C TRP A 126 0.02 3.51 16.19
N SER A 127 -0.13 3.33 17.51
CA SER A 127 -0.90 4.25 18.37
C SER A 127 -0.28 5.65 18.50
N ARG A 128 0.97 5.84 18.07
CA ARG A 128 1.62 7.16 18.05
C ARG A 128 1.15 8.05 16.90
N ILE A 129 0.42 7.49 15.94
CA ILE A 129 -0.15 8.26 14.84
C ILE A 129 -1.34 9.05 15.36
N HIS A 130 -1.38 10.34 15.03
CA HIS A 130 -2.46 11.24 15.39
C HIS A 130 -3.64 11.08 14.41
N PHE A 131 -4.56 10.16 14.71
CA PHE A 131 -5.71 9.84 13.85
C PHE A 131 -6.72 10.98 13.71
N ASP A 132 -6.69 11.96 14.60
CA ASP A 132 -7.44 13.20 14.53
C ASP A 132 -6.91 14.19 13.50
N ARG A 133 -5.72 13.92 12.94
CA ARG A 133 -5.02 14.76 11.94
C ARG A 133 -4.55 13.97 10.73
N LEU A 134 -5.33 12.99 10.29
CA LEU A 134 -4.95 12.12 9.15
C LEU A 134 -4.72 12.88 7.85
N ASP A 135 -5.35 14.04 7.68
CA ASP A 135 -5.13 14.96 6.56
C ASP A 135 -3.68 15.52 6.49
N GLN A 136 -2.95 15.46 7.62
CA GLN A 136 -1.56 15.89 7.72
C GLN A 136 -0.57 14.73 7.76
N VAL A 137 -1.05 13.49 7.79
CA VAL A 137 -0.21 12.28 7.80
C VAL A 137 0.10 11.86 6.38
N ASP A 138 1.38 11.85 6.02
CA ASP A 138 1.87 11.26 4.78
C ASP A 138 2.12 9.75 5.00
N PRO A 139 1.41 8.85 4.32
CA PRO A 139 1.61 7.41 4.47
C PRO A 139 3.03 6.95 4.14
N VAL A 140 3.71 7.60 3.19
CA VAL A 140 5.10 7.28 2.82
C VAL A 140 6.04 7.56 4.00
N ALA A 141 5.92 8.74 4.60
CA ALA A 141 6.72 9.14 5.76
C ALA A 141 6.36 8.32 7.01
N ALA A 142 5.07 8.02 7.21
CA ALA A 142 4.62 7.21 8.33
C ALA A 142 5.20 5.80 8.29
N MET A 143 5.29 5.19 7.12
CA MET A 143 5.89 3.86 6.94
C MET A 143 7.39 3.86 7.26
N GLU A 144 8.10 4.95 7.01
CA GLU A 144 9.52 5.10 7.32
C GLU A 144 9.81 5.17 8.83
N ALA A 145 8.82 5.50 9.64
CA ALA A 145 8.92 5.48 11.11
C ALA A 145 8.88 4.06 11.71
N PHE A 146 8.55 3.05 10.91
CA PHE A 146 8.50 1.65 11.31
C PHE A 146 9.71 0.87 10.80
N THR A 147 9.79 -0.43 11.11
CA THR A 147 10.81 -1.29 10.52
C THR A 147 10.42 -1.62 9.09
N LEU A 148 11.02 -0.94 8.15
CA LEU A 148 10.66 -0.96 6.73
C LEU A 148 11.78 -1.60 5.89
N ARG A 149 11.39 -2.52 5.01
CA ARG A 149 12.18 -2.97 3.86
C ARG A 149 11.55 -2.37 2.61
N ARG A 150 12.26 -1.50 1.94
CA ARG A 150 11.84 -0.88 0.68
C ARG A 150 13.08 -0.38 -0.04
N ASP A 151 13.24 -0.72 -1.30
CA ASP A 151 14.23 -0.13 -2.20
C ASP A 151 13.50 0.70 -3.26
N MET A 152 13.49 2.00 -3.07
CA MET A 152 12.78 2.94 -3.93
C MET A 152 13.62 4.18 -4.17
N THR A 153 13.64 4.65 -5.41
CA THR A 153 14.25 5.95 -5.72
C THR A 153 13.40 7.10 -5.19
N LYS A 154 13.98 8.29 -5.09
CA LYS A 154 13.25 9.51 -4.69
C LYS A 154 12.06 9.81 -5.62
N THR A 155 12.13 9.39 -6.87
CA THR A 155 11.08 9.57 -7.88
C THR A 155 10.05 8.44 -7.91
N GLY A 156 10.11 7.48 -6.99
CA GLY A 156 9.09 6.43 -6.85
C GLY A 156 9.30 5.20 -7.72
N ILE A 157 10.53 4.93 -8.18
CA ILE A 157 10.86 3.67 -8.88
C ILE A 157 11.21 2.62 -7.84
N PHE A 158 10.43 1.54 -7.79
CA PHE A 158 10.64 0.42 -6.87
C PHE A 158 11.57 -0.63 -7.47
N ARG A 159 12.37 -1.26 -6.61
CA ARG A 159 13.18 -2.44 -6.88
C ARG A 159 12.76 -3.58 -5.98
N ASP A 160 13.15 -4.80 -6.35
CA ASP A 160 12.82 -6.02 -5.61
C ASP A 160 13.39 -5.99 -4.20
N ILE A 161 12.59 -6.46 -3.24
CA ILE A 161 13.00 -6.64 -1.84
C ILE A 161 12.54 -8.03 -1.34
N GLU A 162 13.15 -8.51 -0.28
CA GLU A 162 12.71 -9.69 0.46
C GLU A 162 11.71 -9.28 1.56
N PRO A 163 10.46 -9.82 1.56
CA PRO A 163 9.49 -9.47 2.59
C PRO A 163 9.85 -10.07 3.95
N PHE A 164 9.31 -9.51 5.02
CA PHE A 164 9.32 -10.13 6.34
C PHE A 164 8.39 -11.34 6.35
N LYS A 165 8.86 -12.47 6.86
CA LYS A 165 8.07 -13.69 7.00
C LYS A 165 7.61 -13.86 8.45
N LEU A 166 6.47 -14.52 8.66
CA LEU A 166 6.11 -15.09 9.95
C LEU A 166 7.16 -16.17 10.30
N VAL A 167 7.65 -16.12 11.51
CA VAL A 167 8.60 -17.12 12.06
C VAL A 167 7.81 -18.12 12.88
#